data_d5177066f9a98070d89d76bf3b4816a8
#
_entry.id   d5177066f9a98070d89d76bf3b4816a8
#
_cell.length_a   1.000
_cell.length_b   1.000
_cell.length_c   1.000
_cell.angle_alpha   90.00
_cell.angle_beta   90.00
_cell.angle_gamma   90.00
#
_symmetry.space_group_name_H-M   'P 1'
#
loop_
_entity.id
_entity.type
_entity.pdbx_description
1 polymer ?
#
loop_
_entity_poly.entity_id
_entity_poly.type
_entity_poly.pdbx_seq_one_letter_code
_entity_poly.pdbx_strand_id
1 'polypeptide(L)'
;VKRLFVLFVLVVASVSARAETPVILVFGDSISAGYGLARVDQGWVALLQTRLKDQGYDYQVVNASVSGETTAGGLARLPRALMLHQPRFVILELGGNDGLRALPIAQMRANLMRMVDLATGAGAEVLLLGMRMPPNYGADFTEQFRLSYSDLARDKKLPLVPFLLNDIALLPNLMQADGIHPNELGQSRLLDNVWPSLKPLLRQ
;
A
#
# COMPACT_ATOMS: atom_id res chain seq x y z
N VAL A 1 -46.54 -40.40 -45.48
CA VAL A 1 -45.24 -39.68 -45.26
C VAL A 1 -45.22 -39.13 -43.84
N LYS A 2 -44.51 -39.82 -42.88
CA LYS A 2 -44.35 -39.39 -41.47
C LYS A 2 -43.18 -38.41 -41.44
N ARG A 3 -43.40 -37.14 -41.10
CA ARG A 3 -42.36 -36.14 -40.86
C ARG A 3 -41.83 -36.30 -39.41
N LEU A 4 -40.56 -36.68 -39.30
CA LEU A 4 -39.86 -36.74 -38.01
C LEU A 4 -39.32 -35.36 -37.70
N PHE A 5 -39.82 -34.73 -36.61
CA PHE A 5 -39.30 -33.44 -36.08
C PHE A 5 -38.17 -33.77 -35.09
N VAL A 6 -36.93 -33.49 -35.51
CA VAL A 6 -35.77 -33.59 -34.57
C VAL A 6 -35.69 -32.26 -33.80
N LEU A 7 -35.96 -32.35 -32.50
CA LEU A 7 -35.83 -31.20 -31.58
C LEU A 7 -34.35 -31.10 -31.17
N PHE A 8 -33.66 -30.06 -31.64
CA PHE A 8 -32.29 -29.75 -31.26
C PHE A 8 -32.31 -28.99 -29.92
N VAL A 9 -32.00 -29.64 -28.80
CA VAL A 9 -31.86 -29.01 -27.51
C VAL A 9 -30.47 -28.40 -27.42
N LEU A 10 -30.39 -27.05 -27.50
CA LEU A 10 -29.15 -26.29 -27.28
C LEU A 10 -28.87 -26.24 -25.78
N VAL A 11 -27.94 -27.05 -25.27
CA VAL A 11 -27.45 -26.95 -23.89
C VAL A 11 -26.45 -25.77 -23.83
N VAL A 12 -26.90 -24.61 -23.35
CA VAL A 12 -26.01 -23.49 -23.05
C VAL A 12 -25.31 -23.79 -21.73
N ALA A 13 -24.08 -24.29 -21.81
CA ALA A 13 -23.22 -24.42 -20.64
C ALA A 13 -22.84 -23.01 -20.15
N SER A 14 -23.43 -22.56 -19.05
CA SER A 14 -23.04 -21.33 -18.35
C SER A 14 -21.66 -21.56 -17.76
N VAL A 15 -20.60 -21.09 -18.42
CA VAL A 15 -19.26 -20.99 -17.84
C VAL A 15 -19.33 -19.86 -16.80
N SER A 16 -19.46 -20.21 -15.51
CA SER A 16 -19.27 -19.26 -14.43
C SER A 16 -17.81 -18.82 -14.46
N ALA A 17 -17.54 -17.64 -15.02
CA ALA A 17 -16.25 -16.98 -14.85
C ALA A 17 -16.04 -16.77 -13.34
N ARG A 18 -15.11 -17.51 -12.75
CA ARG A 18 -14.67 -17.24 -11.37
C ARG A 18 -14.05 -15.84 -11.39
N ALA A 19 -14.65 -14.92 -10.67
CA ALA A 19 -14.07 -13.59 -10.52
C ALA A 19 -12.64 -13.74 -9.97
N GLU A 20 -11.68 -13.09 -10.61
CA GLU A 20 -10.30 -13.10 -10.12
C GLU A 20 -10.26 -12.46 -8.73
N THR A 21 -9.49 -13.07 -7.81
CA THR A 21 -9.30 -12.54 -6.46
C THR A 21 -8.71 -11.13 -6.54
N PRO A 22 -9.37 -10.10 -5.99
CA PRO A 22 -8.91 -8.73 -6.11
C PRO A 22 -7.58 -8.52 -5.39
N VAL A 23 -6.70 -7.71 -5.99
CA VAL A 23 -5.35 -7.47 -5.50
C VAL A 23 -5.27 -6.19 -4.66
N ILE A 24 -4.59 -6.28 -3.52
CA ILE A 24 -4.06 -5.15 -2.75
C ILE A 24 -2.57 -5.06 -3.05
N LEU A 25 -2.17 -4.02 -3.76
CA LEU A 25 -0.76 -3.74 -4.06
C LEU A 25 -0.19 -2.84 -2.96
N VAL A 26 0.78 -3.34 -2.19
CA VAL A 26 1.59 -2.51 -1.30
C VAL A 26 2.78 -2.00 -2.10
N PHE A 27 2.86 -0.68 -2.22
CA PHE A 27 3.88 0.01 -3.02
C PHE A 27 4.61 1.01 -2.13
N GLY A 28 5.76 0.60 -1.64
CA GLY A 28 6.50 1.31 -0.60
C GLY A 28 8.01 1.17 -0.71
N ASP A 29 8.67 1.50 0.39
CA ASP A 29 10.11 1.43 0.53
C ASP A 29 10.57 0.29 1.46
N SER A 30 11.66 0.51 2.20
CA SER A 30 12.28 -0.49 3.09
C SER A 30 11.36 -0.93 4.23
N ILE A 31 10.47 -0.07 4.73
CA ILE A 31 9.56 -0.40 5.83
C ILE A 31 8.57 -1.47 5.38
N SER A 32 8.00 -1.31 4.20
CA SER A 32 7.07 -2.28 3.63
C SER A 32 7.76 -3.47 2.99
N ALA A 33 9.02 -3.32 2.53
CA ALA A 33 9.82 -4.44 2.03
C ALA A 33 10.29 -5.40 3.14
N GLY A 34 10.21 -4.99 4.41
CA GLY A 34 10.67 -5.80 5.54
C GLY A 34 12.21 -5.81 5.69
N TYR A 35 12.85 -4.68 5.41
CA TYR A 35 14.30 -4.53 5.51
C TYR A 35 14.79 -4.91 6.92
N GLY A 36 15.88 -5.70 6.97
CA GLY A 36 16.53 -6.13 8.21
C GLY A 36 15.79 -7.20 9.01
N LEU A 37 14.61 -7.64 8.60
CA LEU A 37 13.92 -8.76 9.23
C LEU A 37 14.61 -10.07 8.84
N ALA A 38 14.76 -10.97 9.82
CA ALA A 38 15.32 -12.30 9.58
C ALA A 38 14.45 -13.12 8.59
N ARG A 39 13.13 -12.86 8.56
CA ARG A 39 12.16 -13.52 7.71
C ARG A 39 11.16 -12.50 7.18
N VAL A 40 11.05 -12.40 5.86
CA VAL A 40 10.14 -11.46 5.18
C VAL A 40 8.65 -11.75 5.48
N ASP A 41 8.30 -13.01 5.76
CA ASP A 41 6.95 -13.42 6.14
C ASP A 41 6.51 -12.93 7.53
N GLN A 42 7.43 -12.35 8.31
CA GLN A 42 7.15 -11.64 9.56
C GLN A 42 6.85 -10.14 9.35
N GLY A 43 7.06 -9.62 8.15
CA GLY A 43 6.78 -8.24 7.81
C GLY A 43 5.28 -7.92 7.82
N TRP A 44 4.93 -6.66 8.12
CA TRP A 44 3.53 -6.21 8.24
C TRP A 44 2.68 -6.52 7.01
N VAL A 45 3.28 -6.53 5.80
CA VAL A 45 2.59 -6.84 4.55
C VAL A 45 2.17 -8.31 4.48
N ALA A 46 3.03 -9.23 4.94
CA ALA A 46 2.68 -10.64 5.03
C ALA A 46 1.65 -10.89 6.14
N LEU A 47 1.77 -10.18 7.27
CA LEU A 47 0.77 -10.21 8.34
C LEU A 47 -0.59 -9.69 7.88
N LEU A 48 -0.61 -8.71 6.96
CA LEU A 48 -1.85 -8.21 6.34
C LEU A 48 -2.56 -9.34 5.57
N GLN A 49 -1.83 -10.11 4.76
CA GLN A 49 -2.42 -11.26 4.05
C GLN A 49 -3.06 -12.27 5.00
N THR A 50 -2.36 -12.57 6.11
CA THR A 50 -2.88 -13.47 7.14
C THR A 50 -4.15 -12.91 7.78
N ARG A 51 -4.13 -11.63 8.20
CA ARG A 51 -5.28 -10.96 8.82
C ARG A 51 -6.51 -10.92 7.91
N LEU A 52 -6.32 -10.65 6.62
CA LEU A 52 -7.41 -10.68 5.64
C LEU A 52 -8.06 -12.05 5.58
N LYS A 53 -7.27 -13.11 5.45
CA LYS A 53 -7.74 -14.49 5.42
C LYS A 53 -8.50 -14.87 6.70
N ASP A 54 -7.94 -14.54 7.88
CA ASP A 54 -8.53 -14.87 9.18
C ASP A 54 -9.85 -14.14 9.42
N GLN A 55 -10.04 -12.97 8.79
CA GLN A 55 -11.28 -12.19 8.88
C GLN A 55 -12.25 -12.43 7.71
N GLY A 56 -11.97 -13.40 6.85
CA GLY A 56 -12.86 -13.81 5.75
C GLY A 56 -12.88 -12.86 4.55
N TYR A 57 -11.85 -12.05 4.38
CA TYR A 57 -11.68 -11.21 3.19
C TYR A 57 -10.90 -11.96 2.10
N ASP A 58 -11.48 -12.07 0.90
CA ASP A 58 -10.84 -12.71 -0.24
C ASP A 58 -10.06 -11.68 -1.08
N TYR A 59 -8.86 -11.34 -0.62
CA TYR A 59 -7.91 -10.46 -1.31
C TYR A 59 -6.52 -11.10 -1.36
N GLN A 60 -5.83 -10.88 -2.47
CA GLN A 60 -4.41 -11.20 -2.61
C GLN A 60 -3.57 -9.96 -2.32
N VAL A 61 -2.63 -10.05 -1.38
CA VAL A 61 -1.66 -8.98 -1.12
C VAL A 61 -0.41 -9.19 -1.94
N VAL A 62 -0.04 -8.19 -2.73
CA VAL A 62 1.20 -8.15 -3.51
C VAL A 62 2.10 -7.07 -2.92
N ASN A 63 3.30 -7.46 -2.48
CA ASN A 63 4.31 -6.52 -2.01
C ASN A 63 5.25 -6.15 -3.16
N ALA A 64 5.14 -4.93 -3.67
CA ALA A 64 6.02 -4.36 -4.70
C ALA A 64 6.94 -3.27 -4.13
N SER A 65 7.20 -3.30 -2.82
CA SER A 65 8.07 -2.33 -2.14
C SER A 65 9.54 -2.62 -2.40
N VAL A 66 10.35 -1.55 -2.46
CA VAL A 66 11.80 -1.64 -2.73
C VAL A 66 12.56 -0.80 -1.71
N SER A 67 13.51 -1.42 -1.00
CA SER A 67 14.33 -0.73 0.00
C SER A 67 15.12 0.44 -0.61
N GLY A 68 15.11 1.59 0.08
CA GLY A 68 15.80 2.81 -0.36
C GLY A 68 15.05 3.60 -1.44
N GLU A 69 13.83 3.19 -1.81
CA GLU A 69 13.03 3.84 -2.85
C GLU A 69 12.63 5.26 -2.47
N THR A 70 12.79 6.18 -3.41
CA THR A 70 12.28 7.55 -3.32
C THR A 70 10.97 7.69 -4.08
N THR A 71 10.27 8.81 -3.88
CA THR A 71 9.07 9.09 -4.66
C THR A 71 9.35 9.20 -6.17
N ALA A 72 10.54 9.65 -6.57
CA ALA A 72 10.93 9.70 -7.98
C ALA A 72 11.12 8.31 -8.60
N GLY A 73 11.81 7.40 -7.90
CA GLY A 73 11.97 6.02 -8.34
C GLY A 73 10.64 5.26 -8.35
N GLY A 74 9.84 5.43 -7.29
CA GLY A 74 8.49 4.85 -7.22
C GLY A 74 7.60 5.31 -8.38
N LEU A 75 7.60 6.60 -8.70
CA LEU A 75 6.82 7.13 -9.83
C LEU A 75 7.21 6.48 -11.17
N ALA A 76 8.51 6.24 -11.38
CA ALA A 76 8.99 5.57 -12.59
C ALA A 76 8.54 4.09 -12.69
N ARG A 77 8.44 3.37 -11.56
CA ARG A 77 8.09 1.95 -11.49
C ARG A 77 6.57 1.69 -11.47
N LEU A 78 5.78 2.60 -10.89
CA LEU A 78 4.37 2.38 -10.62
C LEU A 78 3.55 1.98 -11.86
N PRO A 79 3.72 2.59 -13.05
CA PRO A 79 2.93 2.21 -14.23
C PRO A 79 3.04 0.73 -14.58
N ARG A 80 4.25 0.17 -14.48
CA ARG A 80 4.47 -1.26 -14.73
C ARG A 80 3.81 -2.14 -13.67
N ALA A 81 3.87 -1.75 -12.39
CA ALA A 81 3.24 -2.49 -11.30
C ALA A 81 1.71 -2.50 -11.44
N LEU A 82 1.10 -1.35 -11.80
CA LEU A 82 -0.34 -1.24 -12.05
C LEU A 82 -0.76 -2.14 -13.22
N MET A 83 -0.03 -2.11 -14.32
CA MET A 83 -0.31 -2.94 -15.50
C MET A 83 -0.21 -4.45 -15.18
N LEU A 84 0.81 -4.85 -14.41
CA LEU A 84 1.06 -6.25 -14.09
C LEU A 84 0.06 -6.84 -13.11
N HIS A 85 -0.32 -6.07 -12.09
CA HIS A 85 -1.11 -6.58 -10.96
C HIS A 85 -2.57 -6.16 -11.00
N GLN A 86 -2.96 -5.16 -11.81
CA GLN A 86 -4.32 -4.63 -11.94
C GLN A 86 -5.03 -4.49 -10.59
N PRO A 87 -4.40 -3.78 -9.61
CA PRO A 87 -4.86 -3.82 -8.23
C PRO A 87 -6.21 -3.15 -8.04
N ARG A 88 -7.03 -3.71 -7.15
CA ARG A 88 -8.24 -3.07 -6.63
C ARG A 88 -7.88 -1.94 -5.66
N PHE A 89 -6.81 -2.15 -4.86
CA PHE A 89 -6.29 -1.18 -3.91
C PHE A 89 -4.79 -1.01 -4.08
N VAL A 90 -4.31 0.23 -3.94
CA VAL A 90 -2.90 0.55 -3.79
C VAL A 90 -2.69 1.14 -2.40
N ILE A 91 -1.87 0.49 -1.57
CA ILE A 91 -1.37 1.07 -0.33
C ILE A 91 -0.04 1.74 -0.67
N LEU A 92 -0.04 3.08 -0.70
CA LEU A 92 1.11 3.89 -1.09
C LEU A 92 1.89 4.35 0.15
N GLU A 93 3.11 3.82 0.30
CA GLU A 93 4.01 4.06 1.44
C GLU A 93 5.36 4.52 0.90
N LEU A 94 5.51 5.79 0.54
CA LEU A 94 6.75 6.39 0.02
C LEU A 94 6.92 7.83 0.53
N GLY A 95 8.16 8.31 0.43
CA GLY A 95 8.57 9.66 0.83
C GLY A 95 9.53 9.67 2.01
N GLY A 96 9.60 8.57 2.79
CA GLY A 96 10.57 8.44 3.88
C GLY A 96 11.99 8.70 3.43
N ASN A 97 12.42 8.09 2.32
CA ASN A 97 13.77 8.29 1.75
C ASN A 97 13.99 9.70 1.16
N ASP A 98 12.94 10.34 0.63
CA ASP A 98 13.02 11.75 0.20
C ASP A 98 13.30 12.63 1.42
N GLY A 99 12.58 12.44 2.53
CA GLY A 99 12.79 13.16 3.77
C GLY A 99 14.18 12.93 4.38
N LEU A 100 14.61 11.67 4.53
CA LEU A 100 15.91 11.32 5.10
C LEU A 100 17.10 11.90 4.30
N ARG A 101 16.93 12.09 3.00
CA ARG A 101 17.93 12.72 2.11
C ARG A 101 17.73 14.22 1.95
N ALA A 102 16.79 14.82 2.69
CA ALA A 102 16.42 16.23 2.60
C ALA A 102 16.17 16.69 1.16
N LEU A 103 15.53 15.84 0.34
CA LEU A 103 15.13 16.19 -1.02
C LEU A 103 13.99 17.24 -1.00
N PRO A 104 13.81 18.01 -2.09
CA PRO A 104 12.78 19.04 -2.12
C PRO A 104 11.38 18.49 -1.86
N ILE A 105 10.72 18.94 -0.79
CA ILE A 105 9.38 18.50 -0.38
C ILE A 105 8.34 18.73 -1.49
N ALA A 106 8.45 19.85 -2.21
CA ALA A 106 7.55 20.15 -3.33
C ALA A 106 7.61 19.07 -4.42
N GLN A 107 8.82 18.55 -4.72
CA GLN A 107 9.00 17.48 -5.70
C GLN A 107 8.43 16.15 -5.18
N MET A 108 8.70 15.79 -3.92
CA MET A 108 8.13 14.62 -3.26
C MET A 108 6.60 14.66 -3.34
N ARG A 109 5.96 15.79 -2.97
CA ARG A 109 4.52 15.98 -3.03
C ARG A 109 3.97 15.83 -4.47
N ALA A 110 4.64 16.42 -5.45
CA ALA A 110 4.25 16.31 -6.85
C ALA A 110 4.31 14.85 -7.35
N ASN A 111 5.36 14.11 -6.97
CA ASN A 111 5.51 12.70 -7.31
C ASN A 111 4.41 11.85 -6.66
N LEU A 112 4.13 12.03 -5.35
CA LEU A 112 3.05 11.33 -4.65
C LEU A 112 1.69 11.62 -5.31
N MET A 113 1.40 12.89 -5.61
CA MET A 113 0.17 13.27 -6.30
C MET A 113 0.05 12.57 -7.65
N ARG A 114 1.13 12.54 -8.44
CA ARG A 114 1.14 11.88 -9.74
C ARG A 114 0.94 10.36 -9.60
N MET A 115 1.52 9.72 -8.59
CA MET A 115 1.31 8.30 -8.33
C MET A 115 -0.15 8.01 -7.96
N VAL A 116 -0.78 8.86 -7.14
CA VAL A 116 -2.22 8.75 -6.83
C VAL A 116 -3.04 8.85 -8.11
N ASP A 117 -2.76 9.83 -8.99
CA ASP A 117 -3.49 10.01 -10.24
C ASP A 117 -3.32 8.81 -11.19
N LEU A 118 -2.14 8.21 -11.25
CA LEU A 118 -1.89 6.99 -12.04
C LEU A 118 -2.66 5.79 -11.49
N ALA A 119 -2.65 5.60 -10.17
CA ALA A 119 -3.35 4.49 -9.53
C ALA A 119 -4.88 4.61 -9.70
N THR A 120 -5.44 5.80 -9.45
CA THR A 120 -6.87 6.05 -9.63
C THR A 120 -7.29 6.00 -11.10
N GLY A 121 -6.44 6.49 -12.01
CA GLY A 121 -6.65 6.37 -13.46
C GLY A 121 -6.63 4.93 -13.97
N ALA A 122 -5.95 4.03 -13.26
CA ALA A 122 -5.97 2.59 -13.51
C ALA A 122 -7.15 1.85 -12.83
N GLY A 123 -8.05 2.57 -12.15
CA GLY A 123 -9.22 2.01 -11.46
C GLY A 123 -8.98 1.53 -10.04
N ALA A 124 -7.79 1.77 -9.47
CA ALA A 124 -7.49 1.40 -8.09
C ALA A 124 -7.94 2.48 -7.09
N GLU A 125 -8.39 2.05 -5.91
CA GLU A 125 -8.55 2.91 -4.74
C GLU A 125 -7.19 3.04 -4.03
N VAL A 126 -6.86 4.24 -3.50
CA VAL A 126 -5.56 4.48 -2.86
C VAL A 126 -5.74 4.73 -1.37
N LEU A 127 -4.99 3.98 -0.55
CA LEU A 127 -4.73 4.28 0.85
C LEU A 127 -3.33 4.88 0.97
N LEU A 128 -3.24 6.11 1.47
CA LEU A 128 -1.96 6.79 1.66
C LEU A 128 -1.43 6.55 3.08
N LEU A 129 -0.17 6.14 3.20
CA LEU A 129 0.50 6.00 4.49
C LEU A 129 1.45 7.18 4.70
N GLY A 130 1.16 8.00 5.70
CA GLY A 130 1.95 9.17 6.05
C GLY A 130 3.19 8.81 6.86
N MET A 131 4.24 9.61 6.67
CA MET A 131 5.50 9.52 7.38
C MET A 131 5.80 10.84 8.11
N ARG A 132 6.72 10.78 9.07
CA ARG A 132 7.23 11.96 9.79
C ARG A 132 8.74 11.92 9.85
N MET A 133 9.37 13.09 9.77
CA MET A 133 10.81 13.22 9.97
C MET A 133 11.14 13.46 11.45
N PRO A 134 12.30 12.98 11.92
CA PRO A 134 12.81 13.29 13.25
C PRO A 134 13.01 14.79 13.43
N PRO A 135 12.87 15.33 14.67
CA PRO A 135 12.91 16.77 14.92
C PRO A 135 14.26 17.43 14.62
N ASN A 136 15.35 16.68 14.54
CA ASN A 136 16.67 17.17 14.19
C ASN A 136 16.79 17.66 12.72
N TYR A 137 15.78 17.41 11.86
CA TYR A 137 15.68 18.00 10.52
C TYR A 137 15.16 19.44 10.52
N GLY A 138 14.80 19.98 11.68
CA GLY A 138 14.28 21.34 11.85
C GLY A 138 12.74 21.40 11.75
N ALA A 139 12.15 22.32 12.52
CA ALA A 139 10.71 22.41 12.69
C ALA A 139 9.97 22.67 11.37
N ASP A 140 10.46 23.61 10.55
CA ASP A 140 9.81 23.98 9.29
C ASP A 140 9.81 22.81 8.29
N PHE A 141 10.93 22.10 8.17
CA PHE A 141 11.03 20.95 7.28
C PHE A 141 10.13 19.81 7.74
N THR A 142 10.18 19.47 9.01
CA THR A 142 9.38 18.36 9.56
C THR A 142 7.88 18.62 9.45
N GLU A 143 7.44 19.87 9.66
CA GLU A 143 6.04 20.24 9.51
C GLU A 143 5.60 20.25 8.04
N GLN A 144 6.36 20.83 7.13
CA GLN A 144 6.07 20.80 5.70
C GLN A 144 6.02 19.36 5.16
N PHE A 145 6.96 18.51 5.61
CA PHE A 145 6.97 17.09 5.25
C PHE A 145 5.68 16.39 5.70
N ARG A 146 5.30 16.54 6.95
CA ARG A 146 4.06 15.99 7.53
C ARG A 146 2.82 16.48 6.78
N LEU A 147 2.74 17.78 6.51
CA LEU A 147 1.60 18.42 5.84
C LEU A 147 1.46 17.91 4.39
N SER A 148 2.55 17.48 3.73
CA SER A 148 2.49 16.95 2.37
C SER A 148 1.51 15.80 2.23
N TYR A 149 1.43 14.91 3.22
CA TYR A 149 0.50 13.77 3.20
C TYR A 149 -0.94 14.19 3.53
N SER A 150 -1.13 14.99 4.57
CA SER A 150 -2.47 15.43 4.98
C SER A 150 -3.15 16.31 3.93
N ASP A 151 -2.37 17.20 3.31
CA ASP A 151 -2.88 18.05 2.23
C ASP A 151 -3.22 17.23 0.98
N LEU A 152 -2.33 16.31 0.58
CA LEU A 152 -2.61 15.43 -0.55
C LEU A 152 -3.87 14.57 -0.31
N ALA A 153 -3.98 13.99 0.90
CA ALA A 153 -5.15 13.19 1.25
C ALA A 153 -6.44 14.00 1.23
N ARG A 154 -6.43 15.25 1.76
CA ARG A 154 -7.57 16.17 1.70
C ARG A 154 -7.92 16.54 0.26
N ASP A 155 -6.93 16.95 -0.54
CA ASP A 155 -7.12 17.46 -1.90
C ASP A 155 -7.64 16.37 -2.84
N LYS A 156 -7.22 15.11 -2.65
CA LYS A 156 -7.64 13.94 -3.44
C LYS A 156 -8.73 13.09 -2.76
N LYS A 157 -9.19 13.49 -1.56
CA LYS A 157 -10.21 12.78 -0.76
C LYS A 157 -9.82 11.32 -0.49
N LEU A 158 -8.55 11.09 -0.12
CA LEU A 158 -8.01 9.77 0.15
C LEU A 158 -8.13 9.40 1.62
N PRO A 159 -8.36 8.12 1.94
CA PRO A 159 -8.06 7.59 3.26
C PRO A 159 -6.56 7.73 3.55
N LEU A 160 -6.24 8.13 4.77
CA LEU A 160 -4.89 8.40 5.22
C LEU A 160 -4.62 7.70 6.56
N VAL A 161 -3.49 7.03 6.65
CA VAL A 161 -2.84 6.73 7.94
C VAL A 161 -1.90 7.90 8.23
N PRO A 162 -2.17 8.75 9.23
CA PRO A 162 -1.41 10.00 9.40
C PRO A 162 0.08 9.80 9.72
N PHE A 163 0.41 8.68 10.38
CA PHE A 163 1.78 8.28 10.66
C PHE A 163 1.88 6.76 10.80
N LEU A 164 2.55 6.13 9.85
CA LEU A 164 2.70 4.66 9.83
C LEU A 164 3.43 4.14 11.08
N LEU A 165 4.45 4.86 11.57
CA LEU A 165 5.26 4.48 12.73
C LEU A 165 4.70 5.02 14.06
N ASN A 166 3.39 5.33 14.13
CA ASN A 166 2.78 5.77 15.37
C ASN A 166 2.93 4.71 16.47
N ASP A 167 3.31 5.13 17.69
CA ASP A 167 3.57 4.25 18.83
C ASP A 167 4.63 3.14 18.55
N ILE A 168 5.54 3.41 17.59
CA ILE A 168 6.68 2.54 17.23
C ILE A 168 7.98 3.36 17.26
N ALA A 169 8.05 4.46 16.53
CA ALA A 169 9.29 5.20 16.25
C ALA A 169 10.05 5.66 17.51
N LEU A 170 9.36 5.88 18.64
CA LEU A 170 9.96 6.30 19.91
C LEU A 170 10.18 5.16 20.90
N LEU A 171 9.93 3.91 20.51
CA LEU A 171 10.07 2.74 21.36
C LEU A 171 11.27 1.88 20.88
N PRO A 172 12.43 2.00 21.53
CA PRO A 172 13.65 1.31 21.06
C PRO A 172 13.51 -0.22 20.96
N ASN A 173 12.64 -0.82 21.78
CA ASN A 173 12.35 -2.25 21.73
C ASN A 173 11.53 -2.69 20.50
N LEU A 174 10.95 -1.75 19.74
CA LEU A 174 10.22 -2.01 18.49
C LEU A 174 11.01 -1.62 17.24
N MET A 175 12.19 -1.00 17.42
CA MET A 175 13.05 -0.54 16.34
C MET A 175 14.33 -1.39 16.24
N GLN A 176 14.90 -1.43 15.04
CA GLN A 176 16.24 -1.96 14.81
C GLN A 176 17.29 -0.99 15.35
N ALA A 177 18.53 -1.43 15.42
CA ALA A 177 19.64 -0.63 15.95
C ALA A 177 19.91 0.67 15.16
N ASP A 178 19.42 0.76 13.92
CA ASP A 178 19.53 1.95 13.07
C ASP A 178 18.55 3.09 13.47
N GLY A 179 17.56 2.79 14.32
CA GLY A 179 16.55 3.75 14.76
C GLY A 179 15.59 4.23 13.65
N ILE A 180 15.60 3.58 12.48
CA ILE A 180 14.79 3.93 11.30
C ILE A 180 13.76 2.84 11.01
N HIS A 181 14.19 1.58 11.04
CA HIS A 181 13.36 0.45 10.66
C HIS A 181 12.78 -0.27 11.89
N PRO A 182 11.48 -0.59 11.89
CA PRO A 182 10.89 -1.45 12.92
C PRO A 182 11.50 -2.86 12.86
N ASN A 183 11.72 -3.45 14.04
CA ASN A 183 12.11 -4.84 14.17
C ASN A 183 10.90 -5.78 14.08
N GLU A 184 11.09 -7.09 14.32
CA GLU A 184 10.02 -8.10 14.24
C GLU A 184 8.84 -7.77 15.16
N LEU A 185 9.09 -7.24 16.36
CA LEU A 185 8.05 -6.88 17.33
C LEU A 185 7.23 -5.66 16.87
N GLY A 186 7.84 -4.77 16.09
CA GLY A 186 7.17 -3.58 15.53
C GLY A 186 6.22 -3.91 14.37
N GLN A 187 6.37 -5.06 13.71
CA GLN A 187 5.62 -5.36 12.49
C GLN A 187 4.11 -5.51 12.72
N SER A 188 3.70 -6.16 13.78
CA SER A 188 2.28 -6.28 14.13
C SER A 188 1.65 -4.90 14.42
N ARG A 189 2.40 -4.01 15.07
CA ARG A 189 1.95 -2.65 15.36
C ARG A 189 1.81 -1.80 14.09
N LEU A 190 2.72 -1.97 13.09
CA LEU A 190 2.54 -1.35 11.76
C LEU A 190 1.20 -1.72 11.15
N LEU A 191 0.88 -3.02 11.15
CA LEU A 191 -0.40 -3.50 10.65
C LEU A 191 -1.59 -2.94 11.44
N ASP A 192 -1.47 -2.84 12.78
CA ASP A 192 -2.51 -2.25 13.63
C ASP A 192 -2.73 -0.76 13.33
N ASN A 193 -1.70 -0.03 12.92
CA ASN A 193 -1.81 1.36 12.46
C ASN A 193 -2.50 1.49 11.10
N VAL A 194 -2.28 0.53 10.19
CA VAL A 194 -2.88 0.53 8.84
C VAL A 194 -4.34 0.04 8.86
N TRP A 195 -4.64 -0.97 9.67
CA TRP A 195 -5.89 -1.72 9.63
C TRP A 195 -7.16 -0.86 9.80
N PRO A 196 -7.25 0.11 10.73
CA PRO A 196 -8.44 0.94 10.91
C PRO A 196 -8.81 1.77 9.68
N SER A 197 -7.81 2.18 8.88
CA SER A 197 -8.01 2.95 7.65
C SER A 197 -8.28 2.06 6.44
N LEU A 198 -7.77 0.83 6.42
CA LEU A 198 -7.95 -0.12 5.34
C LEU A 198 -9.29 -0.87 5.44
N LYS A 199 -9.63 -1.37 6.63
CA LYS A 199 -10.82 -2.23 6.83
C LYS A 199 -12.14 -1.66 6.27
N PRO A 200 -12.46 -0.36 6.43
CA PRO A 200 -13.70 0.22 5.91
C PRO A 200 -13.79 0.22 4.37
N LEU A 201 -12.66 0.07 3.67
CA LEU A 201 -12.60 0.05 2.20
C LEU A 201 -12.86 -1.36 1.63
N LEU A 202 -12.63 -2.40 2.46
CA LEU A 202 -12.75 -3.79 2.04
C LEU A 202 -14.21 -4.22 1.95
N ARG A 203 -14.50 -5.09 0.99
CA ARG A 203 -15.79 -5.76 0.83
C ARG A 203 -15.60 -7.26 1.05
N GLN A 204 -16.54 -7.87 1.76
CA GLN A 204 -16.62 -9.32 1.90
C GLN A 204 -17.30 -9.94 0.68
#